data_0afbc7c4ade7b76dc5ce137f67aef795
#
_entry.id   0afbc7c4ade7b76dc5ce137f67aef795
#
_cell.length_a   1.000
_cell.length_b   1.000
_cell.length_c   1.000
_cell.angle_alpha   90.00
_cell.angle_beta   90.00
_cell.angle_gamma   90.00
#
_symmetry.space_group_name_H-M   'P 1'
#
loop_
_entity.id
_entity.type
_entity.pdbx_description
1 polymer ?
#
loop_
_entity_poly.entity_id
_entity_poly.type
_entity_poly.pdbx_seq_one_letter_code
_entity_poly.pdbx_strand_id
1 'polypeptide(L)'
;MFLRTESLKQYVRLYPVTTVLICIHLVVLGLMEWTGSSQDSRTLLRFGALFDLPGMVPEWWRYITAMFVHIGFAHLFFNSFTLYVFAPPLERMLGAWRYALLYLLCGIAGNLASAWFHSDYFISAGASGAIYGVYAAYLFLAIFRKDLIDQQTKQTVITILVIGFLQSIIVPHIDLYAHFGGFIGGLAVMGLMSLFIKRRHLRQRAELERQLQQAEQELQERQGEPE
;
A
#
# COMPACT_ATOMS: atom_id res chain seq x y z
N MET A 1 -0.31 9.15 -14.02
CA MET A 1 -0.46 9.16 -12.53
C MET A 1 0.88 9.00 -11.78
N PHE A 2 1.84 8.23 -12.28
CA PHE A 2 3.07 7.85 -11.55
C PHE A 2 4.30 8.73 -11.81
N LEU A 3 4.21 9.75 -12.66
CA LEU A 3 5.30 10.70 -12.87
C LEU A 3 5.46 11.62 -11.66
N ARG A 4 6.69 11.76 -11.17
CA ARG A 4 7.07 12.60 -10.03
C ARG A 4 7.75 13.87 -10.52
N THR A 5 7.18 15.03 -10.19
CA THR A 5 7.71 16.35 -10.55
C THR A 5 7.96 17.23 -9.33
N GLU A 6 7.52 16.77 -8.16
CA GLU A 6 7.66 17.47 -6.89
C GLU A 6 9.09 17.41 -6.34
N SER A 7 9.53 18.48 -5.67
CA SER A 7 10.78 18.48 -4.92
C SER A 7 10.71 17.51 -3.72
N LEU A 8 11.86 17.07 -3.20
CA LEU A 8 11.93 16.19 -2.03
C LEU A 8 11.15 16.76 -0.83
N LYS A 9 11.27 18.07 -0.58
CA LYS A 9 10.53 18.75 0.50
C LYS A 9 9.02 18.67 0.31
N GLN A 10 8.57 18.83 -0.92
CA GLN A 10 7.15 18.69 -1.27
C GLN A 10 6.70 17.23 -1.15
N TYR A 11 7.52 16.26 -1.61
CA TYR A 11 7.23 14.83 -1.49
C TYR A 11 6.98 14.41 -0.04
N VAL A 12 7.91 14.74 0.86
CA VAL A 12 7.78 14.42 2.31
C VAL A 12 6.52 15.03 2.92
N ARG A 13 6.15 16.26 2.53
CA ARG A 13 4.96 16.93 3.04
C ARG A 13 3.66 16.34 2.49
N LEU A 14 3.65 15.92 1.22
CA LEU A 14 2.46 15.43 0.54
C LEU A 14 2.19 13.94 0.81
N TYR A 15 3.24 13.17 1.07
CA TYR A 15 3.19 11.71 1.23
C TYR A 15 3.89 11.26 2.52
N PRO A 16 3.40 11.70 3.68
CA PRO A 16 4.09 11.47 4.96
C PRO A 16 4.18 9.99 5.32
N VAL A 17 3.13 9.19 5.05
CA VAL A 17 3.14 7.76 5.39
C VAL A 17 4.11 7.00 4.51
N THR A 18 4.09 7.21 3.20
CA THR A 18 5.05 6.60 2.27
C THR A 18 6.48 6.95 2.65
N THR A 19 6.74 8.22 2.99
CA THR A 19 8.06 8.67 3.44
C THR A 19 8.49 7.96 4.71
N VAL A 20 7.62 7.89 5.72
CA VAL A 20 7.91 7.22 7.00
C VAL A 20 8.19 5.72 6.78
N LEU A 21 7.39 5.04 5.95
CA LEU A 21 7.59 3.62 5.63
C LEU A 21 8.98 3.39 5.02
N ILE A 22 9.35 4.17 3.99
CA ILE A 22 10.67 4.06 3.36
C ILE A 22 11.79 4.37 4.36
N CYS A 23 11.65 5.39 5.20
CA CYS A 23 12.63 5.71 6.24
C CYS A 23 12.78 4.56 7.25
N ILE A 24 11.68 3.95 7.71
CA ILE A 24 11.74 2.78 8.61
C ILE A 24 12.49 1.63 7.94
N HIS A 25 12.20 1.32 6.67
CA HIS A 25 12.89 0.26 5.92
C HIS A 25 14.40 0.51 5.87
N LEU A 26 14.82 1.74 5.55
CA LEU A 26 16.23 2.12 5.49
C LEU A 26 16.91 2.02 6.85
N VAL A 27 16.27 2.50 7.92
CA VAL A 27 16.80 2.45 9.28
C VAL A 27 16.93 1.01 9.76
N VAL A 28 15.89 0.18 9.55
CA VAL A 28 15.92 -1.24 9.97
C VAL A 28 17.03 -1.97 9.24
N LEU A 29 17.16 -1.82 7.91
CA LEU A 29 18.27 -2.45 7.17
C LEU A 29 19.65 -1.96 7.68
N GLY A 30 19.81 -0.65 7.89
CA GLY A 30 21.05 -0.08 8.42
C GLY A 30 21.43 -0.66 9.79
N LEU A 31 20.46 -0.83 10.68
CA LEU A 31 20.67 -1.47 11.98
C LEU A 31 21.00 -2.97 11.85
N MET A 32 20.37 -3.68 10.90
CA MET A 32 20.68 -5.08 10.61
C MET A 32 22.11 -5.24 10.12
N GLU A 33 22.55 -4.41 9.18
CA GLU A 33 23.94 -4.45 8.67
C GLU A 33 24.97 -4.04 9.72
N TRP A 34 24.61 -3.13 10.62
CA TRP A 34 25.51 -2.73 11.71
C TRP A 34 25.67 -3.83 12.77
N THR A 35 24.63 -4.59 13.08
CA THR A 35 24.63 -5.58 14.16
C THR A 35 24.83 -7.02 13.69
N GLY A 36 24.91 -7.24 12.37
CA GLY A 36 25.07 -8.53 11.73
C GLY A 36 25.01 -8.43 10.22
N SER A 37 24.19 -9.22 9.56
CA SER A 37 23.92 -9.14 8.12
C SER A 37 22.44 -9.32 7.85
N SER A 38 21.89 -8.51 6.97
CA SER A 38 20.50 -8.65 6.53
C SER A 38 20.23 -9.92 5.68
N GLN A 39 21.27 -10.68 5.38
CA GLN A 39 21.17 -12.00 4.72
C GLN A 39 21.33 -13.17 5.70
N ASP A 40 21.66 -12.91 6.97
CA ASP A 40 21.77 -13.92 7.99
C ASP A 40 20.43 -14.18 8.68
N SER A 41 20.04 -15.46 8.77
CA SER A 41 18.76 -15.87 9.36
C SER A 41 18.60 -15.44 10.81
N ARG A 42 19.66 -15.44 11.61
CA ARG A 42 19.61 -15.02 13.02
C ARG A 42 19.31 -13.53 13.12
N THR A 43 19.95 -12.74 12.28
CA THR A 43 19.70 -11.29 12.21
C THR A 43 18.26 -11.01 11.75
N LEU A 44 17.77 -11.70 10.72
CA LEU A 44 16.37 -11.59 10.26
C LEU A 44 15.39 -11.89 11.39
N LEU A 45 15.57 -13.02 12.11
CA LEU A 45 14.71 -13.41 13.22
C LEU A 45 14.76 -12.39 14.38
N ARG A 46 15.95 -11.87 14.69
CA ARG A 46 16.16 -10.86 15.75
C ARG A 46 15.42 -9.56 15.43
N PHE A 47 15.36 -9.17 14.17
CA PHE A 47 14.69 -7.94 13.74
C PHE A 47 13.21 -8.13 13.42
N GLY A 48 12.66 -9.33 13.55
CA GLY A 48 11.23 -9.58 13.51
C GLY A 48 10.71 -10.13 12.19
N ALA A 49 11.55 -10.85 11.43
CA ALA A 49 11.08 -11.66 10.31
C ALA A 49 10.06 -12.71 10.78
N LEU A 50 9.07 -13.01 9.94
CA LEU A 50 8.13 -14.11 10.15
C LEU A 50 8.84 -15.43 9.83
N PHE A 51 8.50 -16.49 10.55
CA PHE A 51 9.10 -17.80 10.33
C PHE A 51 8.13 -18.94 10.64
N ASP A 52 8.40 -20.10 10.06
CA ASP A 52 8.01 -21.42 10.54
C ASP A 52 9.27 -22.26 10.64
N LEU A 53 9.67 -22.62 11.86
CA LEU A 53 10.89 -23.38 12.16
C LEU A 53 10.58 -24.49 13.17
N PRO A 54 11.29 -25.65 13.11
CA PRO A 54 11.01 -26.80 13.98
C PRO A 54 11.07 -26.44 15.46
N GLY A 55 9.98 -26.71 16.17
CA GLY A 55 9.91 -26.51 17.62
C GLY A 55 9.79 -25.03 18.05
N MET A 56 9.60 -24.11 17.12
CA MET A 56 9.42 -22.69 17.41
C MET A 56 8.04 -22.22 16.94
N VAL A 57 7.39 -21.35 17.72
CA VAL A 57 6.12 -20.72 17.36
C VAL A 57 6.41 -19.23 17.16
N PRO A 58 6.06 -18.66 16.00
CA PRO A 58 6.27 -17.23 15.76
C PRO A 58 5.37 -16.39 16.68
N GLU A 59 5.95 -15.37 17.27
CA GLU A 59 5.19 -14.40 18.05
C GLU A 59 4.27 -13.58 17.16
N TRP A 60 3.07 -13.26 17.63
CA TRP A 60 2.02 -12.57 16.85
C TRP A 60 2.46 -11.23 16.24
N TRP A 61 3.36 -10.50 16.90
CA TRP A 61 3.85 -9.21 16.39
C TRP A 61 4.69 -9.34 15.11
N ARG A 62 5.22 -10.55 14.80
CA ARG A 62 5.99 -10.82 13.57
C ARG A 62 5.14 -10.67 12.30
N TYR A 63 3.83 -10.89 12.40
CA TYR A 63 2.91 -10.63 11.28
C TYR A 63 2.89 -9.14 10.88
N ILE A 64 3.34 -8.24 11.76
CA ILE A 64 3.48 -6.81 11.50
C ILE A 64 4.95 -6.45 11.20
N THR A 65 5.90 -6.89 12.02
CA THR A 65 7.29 -6.44 11.89
C THR A 65 7.99 -6.99 10.66
N ALA A 66 7.63 -8.17 10.17
CA ALA A 66 8.22 -8.75 8.97
C ALA A 66 8.11 -7.84 7.74
N MET A 67 7.07 -6.98 7.67
CA MET A 67 6.91 -6.00 6.59
C MET A 67 8.01 -4.94 6.53
N PHE A 68 8.74 -4.73 7.63
CA PHE A 68 9.77 -3.70 7.75
C PHE A 68 11.20 -4.27 7.66
N VAL A 69 11.33 -5.58 7.72
CA VAL A 69 12.60 -6.31 7.59
C VAL A 69 12.83 -6.64 6.12
N HIS A 70 14.07 -6.52 5.63
CA HIS A 70 14.39 -6.83 4.23
C HIS A 70 15.65 -7.70 4.12
N ILE A 71 15.60 -8.69 3.21
CA ILE A 71 16.69 -9.63 2.95
C ILE A 71 17.63 -9.01 1.92
N GLY A 72 18.66 -8.33 2.40
CA GLY A 72 19.66 -7.65 1.57
C GLY A 72 19.17 -6.33 0.94
N PHE A 73 20.15 -5.57 0.45
CA PHE A 73 19.92 -4.23 -0.13
C PHE A 73 19.04 -4.24 -1.37
N ALA A 74 19.22 -5.20 -2.27
CA ALA A 74 18.44 -5.26 -3.51
C ALA A 74 16.94 -5.41 -3.23
N HIS A 75 16.56 -6.27 -2.27
CA HIS A 75 15.17 -6.47 -1.86
C HIS A 75 14.57 -5.17 -1.28
N LEU A 76 15.29 -4.51 -0.37
CA LEU A 76 14.89 -3.21 0.15
C LEU A 76 14.75 -2.16 -0.95
N PHE A 77 15.73 -2.09 -1.86
CA PHE A 77 15.72 -1.10 -2.95
C PHE A 77 14.47 -1.25 -3.84
N PHE A 78 14.17 -2.45 -4.30
CA PHE A 78 12.99 -2.69 -5.16
C PHE A 78 11.68 -2.41 -4.43
N ASN A 79 11.54 -2.80 -3.16
CA ASN A 79 10.36 -2.50 -2.37
C ASN A 79 10.20 -0.98 -2.13
N SER A 80 11.26 -0.31 -1.72
CA SER A 80 11.24 1.14 -1.46
C SER A 80 11.02 1.95 -2.74
N PHE A 81 11.65 1.55 -3.86
CA PHE A 81 11.41 2.17 -5.17
C PHE A 81 9.95 2.00 -5.62
N THR A 82 9.39 0.82 -5.43
CA THR A 82 7.99 0.55 -5.74
C THR A 82 7.07 1.42 -4.89
N LEU A 83 7.31 1.52 -3.59
CA LEU A 83 6.56 2.42 -2.72
C LEU A 83 6.71 3.88 -3.16
N TYR A 84 7.93 4.32 -3.45
CA TYR A 84 8.19 5.68 -3.91
C TYR A 84 7.37 6.07 -5.14
N VAL A 85 7.20 5.15 -6.09
CA VAL A 85 6.47 5.40 -7.35
C VAL A 85 4.97 5.22 -7.18
N PHE A 86 4.52 4.11 -6.57
CA PHE A 86 3.12 3.68 -6.63
C PHE A 86 2.29 4.06 -5.41
N ALA A 87 2.90 4.26 -4.25
CA ALA A 87 2.15 4.59 -3.04
C ALA A 87 1.59 6.03 -3.00
N PRO A 88 2.33 7.07 -3.45
CA PRO A 88 1.91 8.46 -3.30
C PRO A 88 0.55 8.81 -3.88
N PRO A 89 0.18 8.42 -5.13
CA PRO A 89 -1.14 8.76 -5.64
C PRO A 89 -2.27 8.12 -4.82
N LEU A 90 -2.05 6.91 -4.32
CA LEU A 90 -3.02 6.22 -3.48
C LEU A 90 -3.12 6.85 -2.09
N GLU A 91 -1.99 7.22 -1.47
CA GLU A 91 -1.96 7.97 -0.21
C GLU A 91 -2.70 9.31 -0.33
N ARG A 92 -2.50 10.05 -1.41
CA ARG A 92 -3.21 11.29 -1.66
C ARG A 92 -4.71 11.10 -1.85
N MET A 93 -5.11 10.02 -2.51
CA MET A 93 -6.51 9.69 -2.80
C MET A 93 -7.27 9.25 -1.54
N LEU A 94 -6.66 8.41 -0.72
CA LEU A 94 -7.25 7.85 0.50
C LEU A 94 -7.09 8.78 1.71
N GLY A 95 -6.05 9.60 1.71
CA GLY A 95 -5.53 10.30 2.89
C GLY A 95 -4.60 9.41 3.71
N ALA A 96 -3.69 10.05 4.45
CA ALA A 96 -2.56 9.39 5.14
C ALA A 96 -2.99 8.20 6.01
N TRP A 97 -3.96 8.37 6.90
CA TRP A 97 -4.32 7.32 7.85
C TRP A 97 -5.00 6.11 7.20
N ARG A 98 -5.84 6.32 6.17
CA ARG A 98 -6.48 5.20 5.44
C ARG A 98 -5.48 4.45 4.59
N TYR A 99 -4.53 5.16 4.00
CA TYR A 99 -3.43 4.52 3.28
C TYR A 99 -2.54 3.70 4.23
N ALA A 100 -2.19 4.24 5.42
CA ALA A 100 -1.47 3.48 6.43
C ALA A 100 -2.21 2.20 6.83
N LEU A 101 -3.52 2.31 7.05
CA LEU A 101 -4.36 1.16 7.40
C LEU A 101 -4.42 0.13 6.25
N LEU A 102 -4.58 0.58 5.01
CA LEU A 102 -4.52 -0.29 3.82
C LEU A 102 -3.20 -1.05 3.79
N TYR A 103 -2.07 -0.34 3.88
CA TYR A 103 -0.73 -0.93 3.85
C TYR A 103 -0.54 -2.00 4.93
N LEU A 104 -0.87 -1.67 6.18
CA LEU A 104 -0.74 -2.58 7.31
C LEU A 104 -1.63 -3.81 7.17
N LEU A 105 -2.90 -3.64 6.85
CA LEU A 105 -3.84 -4.77 6.71
C LEU A 105 -3.46 -5.69 5.55
N CYS A 106 -2.98 -5.13 4.43
CA CYS A 106 -2.53 -5.94 3.30
C CYS A 106 -1.26 -6.73 3.64
N GLY A 107 -0.30 -6.11 4.34
CA GLY A 107 0.91 -6.81 4.76
C GLY A 107 0.61 -7.91 5.78
N ILE A 108 -0.28 -7.66 6.75
CA ILE A 108 -0.74 -8.69 7.69
C ILE A 108 -1.44 -9.83 6.94
N ALA A 109 -2.33 -9.53 5.99
CA ALA A 109 -3.00 -10.55 5.18
C ALA A 109 -2.00 -11.38 4.37
N GLY A 110 -0.97 -10.74 3.81
CA GLY A 110 0.15 -11.43 3.16
C GLY A 110 0.88 -12.37 4.10
N ASN A 111 1.30 -11.88 5.25
CA ASN A 111 2.03 -12.67 6.24
C ASN A 111 1.17 -13.82 6.82
N LEU A 112 -0.12 -13.61 7.01
CA LEU A 112 -1.06 -14.67 7.40
C LEU A 112 -1.18 -15.74 6.31
N ALA A 113 -1.29 -15.35 5.05
CA ALA A 113 -1.32 -16.31 3.94
C ALA A 113 -0.01 -17.07 3.83
N SER A 114 1.13 -16.39 3.98
CA SER A 114 2.43 -17.04 4.06
C SER A 114 2.48 -18.11 5.15
N ALA A 115 2.12 -17.77 6.38
CA ALA A 115 2.10 -18.71 7.49
C ALA A 115 1.11 -19.88 7.32
N TRP A 116 0.02 -19.67 6.59
CA TRP A 116 -1.01 -20.69 6.41
C TRP A 116 -0.75 -21.65 5.25
N PHE A 117 -0.14 -21.17 4.16
CA PHE A 117 -0.02 -21.95 2.93
C PHE A 117 1.38 -22.50 2.67
N HIS A 118 2.41 -22.06 3.37
CA HIS A 118 3.70 -22.74 3.30
C HIS A 118 3.60 -24.14 3.91
N SER A 119 4.11 -25.11 3.17
CA SER A 119 4.22 -26.51 3.62
C SER A 119 5.59 -26.83 4.22
N ASP A 120 6.58 -26.01 3.94
CA ASP A 120 7.98 -26.18 4.35
C ASP A 120 8.41 -25.11 5.33
N TYR A 121 9.49 -25.35 6.05
CA TYR A 121 10.08 -24.35 6.93
C TYR A 121 10.53 -23.11 6.14
N PHE A 122 10.22 -21.93 6.65
CA PHE A 122 10.52 -20.69 5.96
C PHE A 122 10.91 -19.56 6.93
N ILE A 123 11.60 -18.55 6.37
CA ILE A 123 11.75 -17.23 6.98
C ILE A 123 11.30 -16.22 5.91
N SER A 124 10.28 -15.42 6.23
CA SER A 124 9.72 -14.42 5.34
C SER A 124 9.89 -13.01 5.90
N ALA A 125 10.28 -12.10 5.04
CA ALA A 125 10.47 -10.69 5.38
C ALA A 125 10.31 -9.84 4.11
N GLY A 126 9.78 -8.63 4.26
CA GLY A 126 9.65 -7.65 3.19
C GLY A 126 8.28 -6.97 3.13
N ALA A 127 8.29 -5.78 2.56
CA ALA A 127 7.09 -4.97 2.34
C ALA A 127 6.20 -5.49 1.20
N SER A 128 6.65 -6.49 0.45
CA SER A 128 6.06 -6.87 -0.83
C SER A 128 4.60 -7.33 -0.73
N GLY A 129 4.21 -8.04 0.33
CA GLY A 129 2.81 -8.38 0.56
C GLY A 129 1.91 -7.14 0.62
N ALA A 130 2.32 -6.10 1.37
CA ALA A 130 1.61 -4.82 1.41
C ALA A 130 1.62 -4.10 0.06
N ILE A 131 2.70 -4.17 -0.69
CA ILE A 131 2.84 -3.59 -2.04
C ILE A 131 1.88 -4.26 -3.03
N TYR A 132 1.73 -5.59 -2.98
CA TYR A 132 0.72 -6.27 -3.79
C TYR A 132 -0.70 -5.83 -3.40
N GLY A 133 -0.93 -5.49 -2.13
CA GLY A 133 -2.16 -4.85 -1.68
C GLY A 133 -2.37 -3.46 -2.30
N VAL A 134 -1.33 -2.66 -2.43
CA VAL A 134 -1.38 -1.37 -3.15
C VAL A 134 -1.75 -1.56 -4.62
N TYR A 135 -1.15 -2.52 -5.31
CA TYR A 135 -1.50 -2.86 -6.68
C TYR A 135 -2.94 -3.36 -6.82
N ALA A 136 -3.40 -4.20 -5.87
CA ALA A 136 -4.77 -4.66 -5.82
C ALA A 136 -5.78 -3.53 -5.62
N ALA A 137 -5.44 -2.53 -4.79
CA ALA A 137 -6.26 -1.33 -4.62
C ALA A 137 -6.39 -0.54 -5.94
N TYR A 138 -5.32 -0.37 -6.70
CA TYR A 138 -5.39 0.22 -8.04
C TYR A 138 -6.24 -0.60 -9.01
N LEU A 139 -6.08 -1.92 -9.01
CA LEU A 139 -6.89 -2.80 -9.86
C LEU A 139 -8.37 -2.70 -9.50
N PHE A 140 -8.71 -2.68 -8.20
CA PHE A 140 -10.08 -2.47 -7.73
C PHE A 140 -10.64 -1.14 -8.25
N LEU A 141 -9.89 -0.05 -8.12
CA LEU A 141 -10.30 1.27 -8.63
C LEU A 141 -10.47 1.25 -10.14
N ALA A 142 -9.57 0.63 -10.89
CA ALA A 142 -9.63 0.52 -12.35
C ALA A 142 -10.84 -0.28 -12.86
N ILE A 143 -11.36 -1.20 -12.06
CA ILE A 143 -12.55 -1.99 -12.40
C ILE A 143 -13.83 -1.25 -11.98
N PHE A 144 -13.90 -0.79 -10.73
CA PHE A 144 -15.13 -0.30 -10.10
C PHE A 144 -15.24 1.22 -10.03
N ARG A 145 -14.12 1.95 -10.21
CA ARG A 145 -14.05 3.42 -10.16
C ARG A 145 -13.23 3.96 -11.32
N LYS A 146 -13.67 3.64 -12.52
CA LYS A 146 -13.03 4.06 -13.79
C LYS A 146 -12.91 5.59 -13.94
N ASP A 147 -13.69 6.32 -13.19
CA ASP A 147 -13.65 7.77 -13.06
C ASP A 147 -12.39 8.31 -12.37
N LEU A 148 -11.68 7.46 -11.59
CA LEU A 148 -10.50 7.82 -10.80
C LEU A 148 -9.17 7.35 -11.42
N ILE A 149 -9.21 6.40 -12.33
CA ILE A 149 -8.02 5.72 -12.88
C ILE A 149 -8.07 5.79 -14.41
N ASP A 150 -7.06 6.42 -14.99
CA ASP A 150 -6.88 6.46 -16.45
C ASP A 150 -6.43 5.10 -17.01
N GLN A 151 -6.63 4.92 -18.33
CA GLN A 151 -6.34 3.65 -19.01
C GLN A 151 -4.85 3.28 -18.95
N GLN A 152 -3.95 4.27 -19.00
CA GLN A 152 -2.51 4.03 -18.91
C GLN A 152 -2.12 3.49 -17.53
N THR A 153 -2.66 4.09 -16.46
CA THR A 153 -2.47 3.61 -15.08
C THR A 153 -2.98 2.18 -14.93
N LYS A 154 -4.17 1.87 -15.46
CA LYS A 154 -4.72 0.52 -15.45
C LYS A 154 -3.80 -0.47 -16.14
N GLN A 155 -3.33 -0.17 -17.34
CA GLN A 155 -2.41 -1.04 -18.08
C GLN A 155 -1.10 -1.25 -17.32
N THR A 156 -0.51 -0.18 -16.78
CA THR A 156 0.71 -0.25 -15.97
C THR A 156 0.54 -1.19 -14.79
N VAL A 157 -0.54 -1.05 -14.02
CA VAL A 157 -0.81 -1.89 -12.84
C VAL A 157 -1.00 -3.36 -13.24
N ILE A 158 -1.78 -3.65 -14.29
CA ILE A 158 -1.98 -5.03 -14.78
C ILE A 158 -0.65 -5.63 -15.22
N THR A 159 0.17 -4.90 -15.98
CA THR A 159 1.48 -5.38 -16.45
C THR A 159 2.38 -5.71 -15.27
N ILE A 160 2.47 -4.84 -14.26
CA ILE A 160 3.30 -5.06 -13.07
C ILE A 160 2.80 -6.26 -12.26
N LEU A 161 1.48 -6.42 -12.10
CA LEU A 161 0.90 -7.57 -11.41
C LEU A 161 1.24 -8.87 -12.14
N VAL A 162 1.08 -8.92 -13.46
CA VAL A 162 1.41 -10.12 -14.25
C VAL A 162 2.89 -10.46 -14.13
N ILE A 163 3.78 -9.48 -14.34
CA ILE A 163 5.23 -9.69 -14.24
C ILE A 163 5.60 -10.10 -12.81
N GLY A 164 5.05 -9.43 -11.80
CA GLY A 164 5.35 -9.69 -10.39
C GLY A 164 4.91 -11.09 -9.95
N PHE A 165 3.72 -11.54 -10.33
CA PHE A 165 3.28 -12.90 -10.03
C PHE A 165 4.08 -13.97 -10.78
N LEU A 166 4.40 -13.74 -12.07
CA LEU A 166 5.28 -14.63 -12.81
C LEU A 166 6.66 -14.73 -12.15
N GLN A 167 7.22 -13.60 -11.74
CA GLN A 167 8.48 -13.56 -11.02
C GLN A 167 8.40 -14.31 -9.67
N SER A 168 7.29 -14.18 -8.95
CA SER A 168 7.07 -14.88 -7.68
C SER A 168 7.00 -16.41 -7.85
N ILE A 169 6.61 -16.89 -9.01
CA ILE A 169 6.56 -18.33 -9.33
C ILE A 169 7.94 -18.84 -9.79
N ILE A 170 8.67 -18.03 -10.58
CA ILE A 170 9.90 -18.47 -11.25
C ILE A 170 11.13 -18.30 -10.38
N VAL A 171 11.18 -17.22 -9.58
CA VAL A 171 12.36 -16.89 -8.79
C VAL A 171 12.28 -17.56 -7.41
N PRO A 172 13.24 -18.45 -7.07
CA PRO A 172 13.29 -19.07 -5.75
C PRO A 172 13.33 -18.05 -4.63
N HIS A 173 12.78 -18.40 -3.48
CA HIS A 173 12.76 -17.59 -2.26
C HIS A 173 11.93 -16.31 -2.32
N ILE A 174 11.13 -16.09 -3.37
CA ILE A 174 10.09 -15.08 -3.36
C ILE A 174 8.81 -15.69 -2.75
N ASP A 175 8.28 -15.04 -1.73
CA ASP A 175 7.10 -15.50 -1.02
C ASP A 175 5.82 -15.23 -1.82
N LEU A 176 5.46 -16.18 -2.69
CA LEU A 176 4.25 -16.13 -3.52
C LEU A 176 2.98 -16.00 -2.65
N TYR A 177 2.93 -16.70 -1.52
CA TYR A 177 1.75 -16.71 -0.67
C TYR A 177 1.55 -15.34 0.00
N ALA A 178 2.64 -14.70 0.44
CA ALA A 178 2.57 -13.33 0.97
C ALA A 178 2.07 -12.35 -0.09
N HIS A 179 2.52 -12.49 -1.35
CA HIS A 179 2.05 -11.65 -2.47
C HIS A 179 0.56 -11.86 -2.75
N PHE A 180 0.13 -13.11 -2.84
CA PHE A 180 -1.26 -13.44 -3.10
C PHE A 180 -2.19 -13.03 -1.96
N GLY A 181 -1.79 -13.29 -0.71
CA GLY A 181 -2.54 -12.87 0.47
C GLY A 181 -2.67 -11.36 0.58
N GLY A 182 -1.58 -10.63 0.32
CA GLY A 182 -1.58 -9.17 0.26
C GLY A 182 -2.47 -8.62 -0.86
N PHE A 183 -2.45 -9.25 -2.03
CA PHE A 183 -3.32 -8.90 -3.14
C PHE A 183 -4.81 -9.09 -2.82
N ILE A 184 -5.20 -10.23 -2.28
CA ILE A 184 -6.60 -10.49 -1.86
C ILE A 184 -7.01 -9.54 -0.73
N GLY A 185 -6.15 -9.33 0.26
CA GLY A 185 -6.34 -8.35 1.32
C GLY A 185 -6.57 -6.94 0.76
N GLY A 186 -5.79 -6.55 -0.25
CA GLY A 186 -5.91 -5.25 -0.92
C GLY A 186 -7.25 -5.06 -1.63
N LEU A 187 -7.73 -6.08 -2.35
CA LEU A 187 -9.06 -6.06 -2.97
C LEU A 187 -10.17 -5.89 -1.90
N ALA A 188 -10.10 -6.67 -0.82
CA ALA A 188 -11.10 -6.64 0.24
C ALA A 188 -11.10 -5.29 0.99
N VAL A 189 -9.92 -4.82 1.44
CA VAL A 189 -9.78 -3.56 2.18
C VAL A 189 -10.17 -2.37 1.31
N MET A 190 -9.75 -2.33 0.03
CA MET A 190 -10.13 -1.25 -0.88
C MET A 190 -11.64 -1.30 -1.19
N GLY A 191 -12.22 -2.47 -1.32
CA GLY A 191 -13.67 -2.66 -1.47
C GLY A 191 -14.43 -2.02 -0.31
N LEU A 192 -14.06 -2.33 0.93
CA LEU A 192 -14.65 -1.72 2.13
C LEU A 192 -14.43 -0.19 2.16
N MET A 193 -13.22 0.27 1.88
CA MET A 193 -12.91 1.71 1.88
C MET A 193 -13.68 2.48 0.79
N SER A 194 -13.96 1.85 -0.35
CA SER A 194 -14.68 2.48 -1.46
C SER A 194 -16.11 2.89 -1.08
N LEU A 195 -16.75 2.17 -0.17
CA LEU A 195 -18.08 2.50 0.35
C LEU A 195 -18.07 3.85 1.11
N PHE A 196 -16.99 4.12 1.86
CA PHE A 196 -16.84 5.39 2.59
C PHE A 196 -16.49 6.55 1.65
N ILE A 197 -15.65 6.30 0.64
CA ILE A 197 -15.29 7.31 -0.38
C ILE A 197 -16.53 7.74 -1.14
N LYS A 198 -17.37 6.79 -1.59
CA LYS A 198 -18.62 7.09 -2.29
C LYS A 198 -19.55 7.97 -1.45
N ARG A 199 -19.73 7.65 -0.16
CA ARG A 199 -20.57 8.44 0.75
C ARG A 199 -20.06 9.87 0.92
N ARG A 200 -18.74 10.07 1.01
CA ARG A 200 -18.14 11.41 1.13
C ARG A 200 -18.36 12.25 -0.14
N HIS A 201 -18.14 11.67 -1.32
CA HIS A 201 -18.38 12.36 -2.60
C HIS A 201 -19.85 12.73 -2.78
N LEU A 202 -20.79 11.86 -2.43
CA LEU A 202 -22.22 12.17 -2.49
C LEU A 202 -22.60 13.30 -1.55
N ARG A 203 -22.05 13.34 -0.34
CA ARG A 203 -22.28 14.46 0.60
C ARG A 203 -21.71 15.76 0.08
N GLN A 204 -20.49 15.77 -0.45
CA GLN A 204 -19.87 16.98 -1.02
C GLN A 204 -20.63 17.51 -2.24
N ARG A 205 -21.12 16.63 -3.12
CA ARG A 205 -21.97 17.04 -4.24
C ARG A 205 -23.29 17.66 -3.77
N ALA A 206 -23.97 17.01 -2.83
CA ALA A 206 -25.22 17.53 -2.27
C ALA A 206 -25.03 18.89 -1.56
N GLU A 207 -23.89 19.10 -0.91
CA GLU A 207 -23.55 20.37 -0.27
C GLU A 207 -23.25 21.46 -1.28
N LEU A 208 -22.52 21.14 -2.34
CA LEU A 208 -22.25 22.06 -3.45
C LEU A 208 -23.54 22.45 -4.20
N GLU A 209 -24.42 21.49 -4.48
CA GLU A 209 -25.71 21.72 -5.11
C GLU A 209 -26.59 22.65 -4.25
N ARG A 210 -26.60 22.50 -2.92
CA ARG A 210 -27.30 23.41 -2.01
C ARG A 210 -26.71 24.82 -2.02
N GLN A 211 -25.38 24.94 -2.03
CA GLN A 211 -24.72 26.26 -2.11
C GLN A 211 -25.04 26.96 -3.44
N LEU A 212 -25.06 26.23 -4.54
CA LEU A 212 -25.44 26.79 -5.85
C LEU A 212 -26.90 27.24 -5.86
N GLN A 213 -27.83 26.45 -5.34
CA GLN A 213 -29.24 26.84 -5.25
C GLN A 213 -29.45 28.07 -4.36
N GLN A 214 -28.73 28.18 -3.24
CA GLN A 214 -28.79 29.36 -2.37
C GLN A 214 -28.26 30.61 -3.09
N ALA A 215 -27.11 30.48 -3.80
CA ALA A 215 -26.55 31.60 -4.56
C ALA A 215 -27.46 32.04 -5.71
N GLU A 216 -28.14 31.10 -6.38
CA GLU A 216 -29.14 31.43 -7.43
C GLU A 216 -30.36 32.16 -6.85
N GLN A 217 -30.85 31.74 -5.69
CA GLN A 217 -31.96 32.41 -4.98
C GLN A 217 -31.59 33.84 -4.56
N GLU A 218 -30.39 34.02 -3.96
CA GLU A 218 -29.91 35.36 -3.59
C GLU A 218 -29.73 36.29 -4.79
N LEU A 219 -29.32 35.74 -5.95
CA LEU A 219 -29.21 36.51 -7.17
C LEU A 219 -30.59 36.94 -7.73
N GLN A 220 -31.59 36.05 -7.67
CA GLN A 220 -32.95 36.36 -8.09
C GLN A 220 -33.61 37.39 -7.19
N GLU A 221 -33.41 37.32 -5.87
CA GLU A 221 -33.90 38.30 -4.91
C GLU A 221 -33.30 39.69 -5.17
N ARG A 222 -31.99 39.78 -5.43
CA ARG A 222 -31.35 41.08 -5.77
C ARG A 222 -31.77 41.67 -7.10
N GLN A 223 -32.19 40.85 -8.04
CA GLN A 223 -32.69 41.32 -9.36
C GLN A 223 -34.18 41.67 -9.31
N GLY A 224 -34.92 41.24 -8.28
CA GLY A 224 -36.34 41.50 -8.11
C GLY A 224 -36.68 42.70 -7.22
N GLU A 225 -35.69 43.34 -6.57
CA GLU A 225 -35.94 44.60 -5.82
C GLU A 225 -36.09 45.76 -6.80
N PRO A 226 -37.26 46.41 -6.86
CA PRO A 226 -37.44 47.63 -7.68
C PRO A 226 -36.67 48.79 -7.03
N GLU A 227 -36.00 49.61 -7.87
CA GLU A 227 -35.37 50.88 -7.49
C GLU A 227 -36.35 51.87 -6.87
#